data_8ca2c8eb15d5a4b4b181bf45845e2d21
#
_entry.id   8ca2c8eb15d5a4b4b181bf45845e2d21
#
_cell.length_a   1.000
_cell.length_b   1.000
_cell.length_c   1.000
_cell.angle_alpha   90.00
_cell.angle_beta   90.00
_cell.angle_gamma   90.00
#
_symmetry.space_group_name_H-M   'P 1'
#
loop_
_entity.id
_entity.type
_entity.pdbx_description
1 polymer ?
#
loop_
_entity_poly.entity_id
_entity_poly.type
_entity_poly.pdbx_seq_one_letter_code
_entity_poly.pdbx_strand_id
1 'polypeptide(L)'
;MTNGLKKYFNVYVGLSILCWVFLLGIDLYTIHAVIAKIDIFVNDFFIYLLLSLCFLFTFLSFKLHSSKSKNRNFLEQLWQVFIIGAFTIFFSLFIKFFLFLINDTGFSNNIYLVNVLYHVNIGLIVVFVANAFYVWRRMNLYQKSEITHQAWYIFEMLVLLSILTNFFHLEFSSLPFIIISFPLVIYALILSFNLKWVAFLNYSQKWQSILLITLIILISITFVQQIYEQNQTQILVVDLINNTFIMAMFGFICLNSFISLLVLFFNLPTSSVFEQKFGEVMIFQ
;
A
#
# COMPACT_ATOMS: atom_id res chain seq x y z
N MET A 1 -7.44 15.16 -21.16
CA MET A 1 -8.18 14.04 -20.54
C MET A 1 -9.64 14.21 -20.87
N THR A 2 -10.25 13.21 -21.45
CA THR A 2 -11.69 13.23 -21.72
C THR A 2 -12.45 13.31 -20.39
N ASN A 3 -13.48 14.16 -20.33
CA ASN A 3 -14.35 14.33 -19.14
C ASN A 3 -14.87 12.99 -18.57
N GLY A 4 -14.93 11.95 -19.40
CA GLY A 4 -15.34 10.61 -19.01
C GLY A 4 -14.41 9.95 -17.97
N LEU A 5 -13.09 9.96 -18.16
CA LEU A 5 -12.14 9.33 -17.22
C LEU A 5 -12.13 9.99 -15.83
N LYS A 6 -12.35 11.31 -15.75
CA LYS A 6 -12.50 12.02 -14.47
C LYS A 6 -13.77 11.60 -13.74
N LYS A 7 -14.85 11.39 -14.50
CA LYS A 7 -16.13 10.93 -13.96
C LYS A 7 -16.00 9.51 -13.36
N TYR A 8 -15.39 8.58 -14.07
CA TYR A 8 -15.18 7.21 -13.55
C TYR A 8 -14.29 7.17 -12.31
N PHE A 9 -13.21 7.96 -12.26
CA PHE A 9 -12.39 8.08 -11.06
C PHE A 9 -13.21 8.48 -9.83
N ASN A 10 -14.01 9.54 -9.94
CA ASN A 10 -14.83 10.02 -8.82
C ASN A 10 -15.88 8.99 -8.40
N VAL A 11 -16.45 8.23 -9.35
CA VAL A 11 -17.40 7.15 -9.07
C VAL A 11 -16.75 6.03 -8.26
N TYR A 12 -15.56 5.54 -8.66
CA TYR A 12 -14.88 4.47 -7.90
C TYR A 12 -14.44 4.92 -6.53
N VAL A 13 -13.96 6.16 -6.37
CA VAL A 13 -13.66 6.72 -5.04
C VAL A 13 -14.92 6.77 -4.18
N GLY A 14 -16.04 7.26 -4.72
CA GLY A 14 -17.31 7.32 -4.00
C GLY A 14 -17.81 5.93 -3.58
N LEU A 15 -17.74 4.93 -4.48
CA LEU A 15 -18.11 3.55 -4.18
C LEU A 15 -17.20 2.92 -3.12
N SER A 16 -15.89 3.18 -3.18
CA SER A 16 -14.95 2.69 -2.16
C SER A 16 -15.27 3.25 -0.77
N ILE A 17 -15.49 4.57 -0.67
CA ILE A 17 -15.87 5.22 0.58
C ILE A 17 -17.20 4.68 1.10
N LEU A 18 -18.19 4.50 0.23
CA LEU A 18 -19.49 3.96 0.59
C LEU A 18 -19.36 2.55 1.16
N CYS A 19 -18.63 1.64 0.50
CA CYS A 19 -18.38 0.31 1.02
C CYS A 19 -17.66 0.35 2.38
N TRP A 20 -16.70 1.27 2.55
CA TRP A 20 -15.97 1.43 3.81
C TRP A 20 -16.88 1.91 4.95
N VAL A 21 -17.79 2.84 4.69
CA VAL A 21 -18.77 3.32 5.67
C VAL A 21 -19.74 2.20 6.07
N PHE A 22 -20.17 1.37 5.12
CA PHE A 22 -20.99 0.19 5.45
C PHE A 22 -20.22 -0.83 6.30
N LEU A 23 -18.95 -1.10 6.00
CA LEU A 23 -18.10 -1.97 6.83
C LEU A 23 -17.98 -1.42 8.26
N LEU A 24 -17.72 -0.13 8.41
CA LEU A 24 -17.69 0.52 9.73
C LEU A 24 -19.02 0.37 10.46
N GLY A 25 -20.15 0.54 9.76
CA GLY A 25 -21.48 0.36 10.34
C GLY A 25 -21.72 -1.07 10.83
N ILE A 26 -21.31 -2.08 10.06
CA ILE A 26 -21.40 -3.49 10.45
C ILE A 26 -20.53 -3.77 11.68
N ASP A 27 -19.31 -3.24 11.72
CA ASP A 27 -18.40 -3.45 12.83
C ASP A 27 -18.95 -2.83 14.13
N LEU A 28 -19.44 -1.59 14.07
CA LEU A 28 -20.11 -0.94 15.21
C LEU A 28 -21.37 -1.70 15.67
N TYR A 29 -22.14 -2.26 14.74
CA TYR A 29 -23.28 -3.11 15.06
C TYR A 29 -22.82 -4.40 15.74
N THR A 30 -21.77 -5.06 15.25
CA THR A 30 -21.21 -6.28 15.84
C THR A 30 -20.73 -6.03 17.27
N ILE A 31 -20.01 -4.91 17.52
CA ILE A 31 -19.60 -4.50 18.85
C ILE A 31 -20.81 -4.30 19.75
N HIS A 32 -21.82 -3.60 19.26
CA HIS A 32 -23.05 -3.37 20.03
C HIS A 32 -23.74 -4.69 20.38
N ALA A 33 -23.89 -5.61 19.43
CA ALA A 33 -24.50 -6.91 19.64
C ALA A 33 -23.74 -7.74 20.69
N VAL A 34 -22.39 -7.76 20.63
CA VAL A 34 -21.56 -8.45 21.63
C VAL A 34 -21.76 -7.86 23.03
N ILE A 35 -21.77 -6.53 23.17
CA ILE A 35 -21.96 -5.84 24.48
C ILE A 35 -23.38 -6.09 25.01
N ALA A 36 -24.39 -6.02 24.16
CA ALA A 36 -25.79 -6.20 24.52
C ALA A 36 -26.19 -7.69 24.66
N LYS A 37 -25.28 -8.63 24.36
CA LYS A 37 -25.56 -10.09 24.32
C LYS A 37 -26.73 -10.45 23.42
N ILE A 38 -26.80 -9.80 22.26
CA ILE A 38 -27.82 -10.03 21.23
C ILE A 38 -27.20 -10.93 20.14
N ASP A 39 -27.99 -11.79 19.53
CA ASP A 39 -27.52 -12.60 18.40
C ASP A 39 -27.10 -11.73 17.22
N ILE A 40 -25.96 -12.06 16.61
CA ILE A 40 -25.43 -11.36 15.46
C ILE A 40 -26.08 -11.92 14.19
N PHE A 41 -26.89 -11.09 13.52
CA PHE A 41 -27.58 -11.47 12.28
C PHE A 41 -26.81 -11.16 10.99
N VAL A 42 -25.58 -10.64 11.09
CA VAL A 42 -24.79 -10.31 9.90
C VAL A 42 -24.10 -11.57 9.38
N ASN A 43 -24.39 -11.91 8.12
CA ASN A 43 -23.74 -13.03 7.46
C ASN A 43 -22.33 -12.62 7.02
N ASP A 44 -21.32 -13.42 7.36
CA ASP A 44 -19.91 -13.22 7.01
C ASP A 44 -19.70 -13.01 5.51
N PHE A 45 -20.51 -13.64 4.66
CA PHE A 45 -20.48 -13.44 3.22
C PHE A 45 -20.64 -11.97 2.81
N PHE A 46 -21.55 -11.23 3.45
CA PHE A 46 -21.74 -9.80 3.15
C PHE A 46 -20.53 -8.95 3.57
N ILE A 47 -19.90 -9.31 4.68
CA ILE A 47 -18.69 -8.63 5.18
C ILE A 47 -17.56 -8.80 4.16
N TYR A 48 -17.29 -10.03 3.74
CA TYR A 48 -16.23 -10.30 2.76
C TYR A 48 -16.55 -9.72 1.38
N LEU A 49 -17.81 -9.70 0.99
CA LEU A 49 -18.24 -9.06 -0.26
C LEU A 49 -17.99 -7.55 -0.23
N LEU A 50 -18.40 -6.86 0.84
CA LEU A 50 -18.17 -5.42 1.00
C LEU A 50 -16.68 -5.08 1.06
N LEU A 51 -15.89 -5.86 1.81
CA LEU A 51 -14.45 -5.70 1.91
C LEU A 51 -13.77 -5.87 0.53
N SER A 52 -14.15 -6.92 -0.19
CA SER A 52 -13.64 -7.21 -1.54
C SER A 52 -14.00 -6.09 -2.52
N LEU A 53 -15.22 -5.58 -2.48
CA LEU A 53 -15.66 -4.44 -3.31
C LEU A 53 -14.93 -3.16 -2.94
N CYS A 54 -14.72 -2.89 -1.65
CA CYS A 54 -13.98 -1.74 -1.19
C CYS A 54 -12.55 -1.73 -1.76
N PHE A 55 -11.84 -2.85 -1.64
CA PHE A 55 -10.48 -2.97 -2.17
C PHE A 55 -10.45 -2.88 -3.69
N LEU A 56 -11.38 -3.54 -4.38
CA LEU A 56 -11.50 -3.48 -5.84
C LEU A 56 -11.70 -2.03 -6.32
N PHE A 57 -12.63 -1.30 -5.73
CA PHE A 57 -12.89 0.10 -6.11
C PHE A 57 -11.73 1.02 -5.77
N THR A 58 -11.08 0.84 -4.61
CA THR A 58 -9.86 1.57 -4.26
C THR A 58 -8.77 1.32 -5.29
N PHE A 59 -8.50 0.07 -5.62
CA PHE A 59 -7.51 -0.34 -6.60
C PHE A 59 -7.80 0.27 -7.99
N LEU A 60 -9.04 0.17 -8.48
CA LEU A 60 -9.45 0.75 -9.76
C LEU A 60 -9.32 2.28 -9.79
N SER A 61 -9.64 2.95 -8.68
CA SER A 61 -9.48 4.41 -8.58
C SER A 61 -8.03 4.84 -8.75
N PHE A 62 -7.10 4.17 -8.05
CA PHE A 62 -5.66 4.45 -8.18
C PHE A 62 -5.10 4.07 -9.54
N LYS A 63 -5.59 3.00 -10.17
CA LYS A 63 -5.27 2.62 -11.55
C LYS A 63 -5.59 3.76 -12.52
N LEU A 64 -6.79 4.32 -12.43
CA LEU A 64 -7.21 5.46 -13.25
C LEU A 64 -6.41 6.73 -12.93
N HIS A 65 -6.11 6.98 -11.66
CA HIS A 65 -5.29 8.12 -11.24
C HIS A 65 -3.86 8.01 -11.78
N SER A 66 -3.25 6.86 -11.68
CA SER A 66 -1.89 6.60 -12.16
C SER A 66 -1.77 6.79 -13.67
N SER A 67 -2.78 6.42 -14.45
CA SER A 67 -2.77 6.61 -15.91
C SER A 67 -2.71 8.08 -16.34
N LYS A 68 -3.15 9.01 -15.47
CA LYS A 68 -3.14 10.46 -15.73
C LYS A 68 -1.78 11.12 -15.59
N SER A 69 -0.91 10.55 -14.74
CA SER A 69 0.32 11.21 -14.29
C SER A 69 1.55 10.84 -15.15
N LYS A 70 1.37 10.71 -16.48
CA LYS A 70 2.37 10.20 -17.41
C LYS A 70 3.69 10.99 -17.46
N ASN A 71 3.70 12.26 -17.07
CA ASN A 71 4.83 13.18 -17.22
C ASN A 71 5.50 13.60 -15.90
N ARG A 72 5.21 12.93 -14.77
CA ARG A 72 5.88 13.28 -13.52
C ARG A 72 7.29 12.70 -13.44
N ASN A 73 8.22 13.48 -12.88
CA ASN A 73 9.57 13.04 -12.58
C ASN A 73 9.54 11.87 -11.55
N PHE A 74 10.51 10.93 -11.63
CA PHE A 74 10.58 9.78 -10.70
C PHE A 74 10.67 10.22 -9.25
N LEU A 75 11.45 11.25 -8.96
CA LEU A 75 11.59 11.80 -7.62
C LEU A 75 10.26 12.34 -7.07
N GLU A 76 9.47 13.04 -7.88
CA GLU A 76 8.13 13.51 -7.49
C GLU A 76 7.18 12.36 -7.17
N GLN A 77 7.33 11.23 -7.86
CA GLN A 77 6.55 10.03 -7.60
C GLN A 77 6.90 9.42 -6.25
N LEU A 78 8.18 9.32 -5.92
CA LEU A 78 8.65 8.85 -4.60
C LEU A 78 8.21 9.80 -3.48
N TRP A 79 8.31 11.11 -3.70
CA TRP A 79 7.77 12.12 -2.78
C TRP A 79 6.28 11.96 -2.54
N GLN A 80 5.48 11.68 -3.57
CA GLN A 80 4.05 11.43 -3.42
C GLN A 80 3.78 10.25 -2.48
N VAL A 81 4.49 9.12 -2.65
CA VAL A 81 4.35 7.95 -1.78
C VAL A 81 4.74 8.30 -0.35
N PHE A 82 5.89 8.95 -0.19
CA PHE A 82 6.39 9.36 1.12
C PHE A 82 5.42 10.30 1.85
N ILE A 83 4.88 11.34 1.19
CA ILE A 83 3.96 12.29 1.81
C ILE A 83 2.69 11.59 2.30
N ILE A 84 2.09 10.71 1.49
CA ILE A 84 0.91 9.95 1.88
C ILE A 84 1.22 9.04 3.07
N GLY A 85 2.37 8.34 3.04
CA GLY A 85 2.81 7.48 4.15
C GLY A 85 3.09 8.26 5.43
N ALA A 86 3.81 9.39 5.33
CA ALA A 86 4.12 10.26 6.46
C ALA A 86 2.83 10.85 7.09
N PHE A 87 1.89 11.28 6.26
CA PHE A 87 0.57 11.75 6.74
C PHE A 87 -0.17 10.64 7.49
N THR A 88 -0.16 9.41 6.97
CA THR A 88 -0.81 8.26 7.62
C THR A 88 -0.15 7.93 8.96
N ILE A 89 1.21 7.96 9.05
CA ILE A 89 1.91 7.77 10.33
C ILE A 89 1.57 8.89 11.31
N PHE A 90 1.60 10.14 10.86
CA PHE A 90 1.24 11.28 11.70
C PHE A 90 -0.17 11.11 12.28
N PHE A 91 -1.12 10.71 11.45
CA PHE A 91 -2.49 10.45 11.89
C PHE A 91 -2.56 9.29 12.89
N SER A 92 -1.83 8.20 12.66
CA SER A 92 -1.74 7.07 13.60
C SER A 92 -1.17 7.49 14.97
N LEU A 93 -0.12 8.32 14.96
CA LEU A 93 0.46 8.87 16.19
C LEU A 93 -0.52 9.81 16.90
N PHE A 94 -1.24 10.63 16.13
CA PHE A 94 -2.27 11.49 16.66
C PHE A 94 -3.38 10.69 17.36
N ILE A 95 -3.84 9.58 16.77
CA ILE A 95 -4.82 8.68 17.41
C ILE A 95 -4.26 8.14 18.74
N LYS A 96 -3.03 7.60 18.73
CA LYS A 96 -2.40 7.05 19.96
C LYS A 96 -2.28 8.14 21.05
N PHE A 97 -1.84 9.34 20.65
CA PHE A 97 -1.72 10.48 21.58
C PHE A 97 -3.08 10.94 22.10
N PHE A 98 -4.08 11.03 21.24
CA PHE A 98 -5.44 11.39 21.63
C PHE A 98 -6.02 10.39 22.64
N LEU A 99 -5.89 9.08 22.35
CA LEU A 99 -6.34 8.03 23.28
C LEU A 99 -5.59 8.08 24.62
N PHE A 100 -4.29 8.40 24.61
CA PHE A 100 -3.52 8.61 25.83
C PHE A 100 -4.04 9.79 26.66
N LEU A 101 -4.35 10.93 26.03
CA LEU A 101 -4.87 12.12 26.72
C LEU A 101 -6.23 11.89 27.37
N ILE A 102 -7.09 11.08 26.76
CA ILE A 102 -8.44 10.81 27.26
C ILE A 102 -8.49 9.58 28.18
N ASN A 103 -7.37 8.93 28.45
CA ASN A 103 -7.32 7.69 29.24
C ASN A 103 -7.97 7.85 30.61
N ASP A 104 -7.73 8.98 31.29
CA ASP A 104 -8.26 9.23 32.64
C ASP A 104 -9.70 9.75 32.63
N THR A 105 -10.28 10.07 31.47
CA THR A 105 -11.62 10.64 31.34
C THR A 105 -12.73 9.60 31.21
N GLY A 106 -12.37 8.30 31.10
CA GLY A 106 -13.32 7.21 30.81
C GLY A 106 -13.74 7.12 29.34
N PHE A 107 -13.44 8.11 28.49
CA PHE A 107 -13.72 8.05 27.06
C PHE A 107 -12.82 7.05 26.33
N SER A 108 -11.62 6.76 26.83
CA SER A 108 -10.73 5.73 26.30
C SER A 108 -11.35 4.33 26.38
N ASN A 109 -12.25 4.10 27.32
CA ASN A 109 -13.00 2.87 27.47
C ASN A 109 -14.20 2.77 26.51
N ASN A 110 -14.46 3.84 25.74
CA ASN A 110 -15.51 3.82 24.74
C ASN A 110 -15.02 3.06 23.48
N ILE A 111 -15.32 1.77 23.45
CA ILE A 111 -14.91 0.86 22.38
C ILE A 111 -15.38 1.31 21.00
N TYR A 112 -16.52 2.00 20.90
CA TYR A 112 -17.04 2.53 19.63
C TYR A 112 -16.12 3.64 19.08
N LEU A 113 -15.70 4.60 19.93
CA LEU A 113 -14.81 5.67 19.54
C LEU A 113 -13.46 5.11 19.06
N VAL A 114 -12.89 4.21 19.84
CA VAL A 114 -11.61 3.56 19.54
C VAL A 114 -11.70 2.84 18.21
N ASN A 115 -12.78 2.10 17.97
CA ASN A 115 -12.99 1.37 16.73
C ASN A 115 -13.11 2.30 15.51
N VAL A 116 -13.89 3.38 15.59
CA VAL A 116 -14.00 4.38 14.50
C VAL A 116 -12.63 4.96 14.15
N LEU A 117 -11.82 5.32 15.15
CA LEU A 117 -10.48 5.87 14.91
C LEU A 117 -9.56 4.87 14.23
N TYR A 118 -9.61 3.60 14.62
CA TYR A 118 -8.83 2.54 13.98
C TYR A 118 -9.30 2.25 12.55
N HIS A 119 -10.61 2.25 12.29
CA HIS A 119 -11.13 2.12 10.93
C HIS A 119 -10.60 3.23 10.00
N VAL A 120 -10.58 4.47 10.46
CA VAL A 120 -10.01 5.58 9.68
C VAL A 120 -8.52 5.34 9.41
N ASN A 121 -7.77 4.90 10.42
CA ASN A 121 -6.35 4.58 10.28
C ASN A 121 -6.10 3.46 9.26
N ILE A 122 -6.84 2.36 9.35
CA ILE A 122 -6.76 1.25 8.39
C ILE A 122 -7.09 1.73 6.98
N GLY A 123 -8.13 2.55 6.81
CA GLY A 123 -8.48 3.15 5.52
C GLY A 123 -7.34 3.96 4.91
N LEU A 124 -6.64 4.76 5.72
CA LEU A 124 -5.46 5.51 5.28
C LEU A 124 -4.30 4.59 4.88
N ILE A 125 -4.06 3.49 5.62
CA ILE A 125 -3.06 2.48 5.26
C ILE A 125 -3.39 1.84 3.91
N VAL A 126 -4.65 1.47 3.66
CA VAL A 126 -5.10 0.91 2.37
C VAL A 126 -4.88 1.90 1.23
N VAL A 127 -5.15 3.19 1.45
CA VAL A 127 -4.87 4.27 0.49
C VAL A 127 -3.38 4.38 0.19
N PHE A 128 -2.52 4.33 1.22
CA PHE A 128 -1.06 4.32 1.04
C PHE A 128 -0.61 3.14 0.18
N VAL A 129 -1.07 1.93 0.51
CA VAL A 129 -0.69 0.70 -0.20
C VAL A 129 -1.10 0.77 -1.67
N ALA A 130 -2.34 1.16 -1.97
CA ALA A 130 -2.82 1.28 -3.33
C ALA A 130 -2.05 2.34 -4.12
N ASN A 131 -1.76 3.50 -3.51
CA ASN A 131 -0.95 4.56 -4.14
C ASN A 131 0.48 4.08 -4.42
N ALA A 132 1.15 3.50 -3.43
CA ALA A 132 2.52 3.01 -3.55
C ALA A 132 2.63 1.94 -4.64
N PHE A 133 1.72 0.96 -4.67
CA PHE A 133 1.68 -0.09 -5.66
C PHE A 133 1.65 0.48 -7.09
N TYR A 134 0.76 1.45 -7.37
CA TYR A 134 0.65 2.05 -8.70
C TYR A 134 1.80 2.98 -9.07
N VAL A 135 2.41 3.65 -8.10
CA VAL A 135 3.62 4.43 -8.31
C VAL A 135 4.77 3.51 -8.71
N TRP A 136 5.00 2.43 -7.97
CA TRP A 136 6.02 1.43 -8.31
C TRP A 136 5.76 0.77 -9.66
N ARG A 137 4.51 0.38 -9.94
CA ARG A 137 4.12 -0.14 -11.26
C ARG A 137 4.54 0.80 -12.40
N ARG A 138 4.25 2.09 -12.26
CA ARG A 138 4.57 3.08 -13.28
C ARG A 138 6.08 3.26 -13.47
N MET A 139 6.84 3.30 -12.38
CA MET A 139 8.30 3.42 -12.42
C MET A 139 8.92 2.18 -13.08
N ASN A 140 8.46 0.99 -12.72
CA ASN A 140 8.98 -0.26 -13.26
C ASN A 140 8.62 -0.47 -14.74
N LEU A 141 7.49 0.05 -15.20
CA LEU A 141 7.08 -0.02 -16.61
C LEU A 141 7.73 1.06 -17.51
N TYR A 142 8.55 1.94 -16.95
CA TYR A 142 9.19 2.99 -17.72
C TYR A 142 10.13 2.39 -18.79
N GLN A 143 9.89 2.75 -20.06
CA GLN A 143 10.65 2.27 -21.23
C GLN A 143 10.85 0.74 -21.31
N LYS A 144 9.82 -0.03 -20.98
CA LYS A 144 9.83 -1.48 -21.03
C LYS A 144 9.28 -2.00 -22.36
N SER A 145 9.67 -3.27 -22.65
CA SER A 145 9.13 -4.04 -23.77
C SER A 145 7.68 -4.45 -23.55
N GLU A 146 6.98 -4.78 -24.63
CA GLU A 146 5.62 -5.33 -24.57
C GLU A 146 5.51 -6.58 -23.68
N ILE A 147 6.53 -7.45 -23.69
CA ILE A 147 6.59 -8.65 -22.84
C ILE A 147 6.51 -8.27 -21.36
N THR A 148 7.23 -7.21 -20.95
CA THR A 148 7.18 -6.73 -19.55
C THR A 148 5.81 -6.15 -19.20
N HIS A 149 5.17 -5.45 -20.14
CA HIS A 149 3.80 -4.95 -19.96
C HIS A 149 2.79 -6.09 -19.79
N GLN A 150 2.91 -7.15 -20.58
CA GLN A 150 2.08 -8.36 -20.46
C GLN A 150 2.32 -9.08 -19.12
N ALA A 151 3.58 -9.23 -18.68
CA ALA A 151 3.91 -9.82 -17.39
C ALA A 151 3.30 -9.00 -16.23
N TRP A 152 3.34 -7.67 -16.32
CA TRP A 152 2.65 -6.80 -15.35
C TRP A 152 1.14 -6.97 -15.36
N TYR A 153 0.55 -7.11 -16.54
CA TYR A 153 -0.89 -7.35 -16.65
C TYR A 153 -1.28 -8.67 -15.97
N ILE A 154 -0.52 -9.74 -16.20
CA ILE A 154 -0.73 -11.05 -15.55
C ILE A 154 -0.60 -10.90 -14.03
N PHE A 155 0.44 -10.23 -13.52
CA PHE A 155 0.63 -9.99 -12.09
C PHE A 155 -0.53 -9.20 -11.49
N GLU A 156 -0.97 -8.14 -12.15
CA GLU A 156 -2.10 -7.32 -11.71
C GLU A 156 -3.40 -8.15 -11.65
N MET A 157 -3.61 -9.04 -12.62
CA MET A 157 -4.77 -9.97 -12.61
C MET A 157 -4.66 -10.99 -11.48
N LEU A 158 -3.47 -11.54 -11.19
CA LEU A 158 -3.27 -12.45 -10.06
C LEU A 158 -3.51 -11.75 -8.72
N VAL A 159 -3.04 -10.51 -8.56
CA VAL A 159 -3.32 -9.68 -7.38
C VAL A 159 -4.84 -9.43 -7.25
N LEU A 160 -5.55 -9.13 -8.34
CA LEU A 160 -7.01 -8.97 -8.29
C LEU A 160 -7.73 -10.28 -7.96
N LEU A 161 -7.30 -11.40 -8.51
CA LEU A 161 -7.89 -12.71 -8.20
C LEU A 161 -7.69 -13.10 -6.73
N SER A 162 -6.60 -12.64 -6.10
CA SER A 162 -6.38 -12.89 -4.68
C SER A 162 -7.42 -12.24 -3.76
N ILE A 163 -8.24 -11.28 -4.25
CA ILE A 163 -9.40 -10.76 -3.51
C ILE A 163 -10.40 -11.88 -3.19
N LEU A 164 -10.53 -12.88 -4.05
CA LEU A 164 -11.45 -13.99 -3.85
C LEU A 164 -11.07 -14.86 -2.65
N THR A 165 -9.81 -14.81 -2.20
CA THR A 165 -9.37 -15.57 -1.01
C THR A 165 -10.04 -15.11 0.27
N ASN A 166 -10.58 -13.88 0.32
CA ASN A 166 -11.33 -13.37 1.47
C ASN A 166 -12.52 -14.26 1.85
N PHE A 167 -13.09 -14.99 0.87
CA PHE A 167 -14.22 -15.87 1.09
C PHE A 167 -13.84 -17.24 1.67
N PHE A 168 -12.54 -17.56 1.77
CA PHE A 168 -12.06 -18.88 2.19
C PHE A 168 -11.43 -18.89 3.59
N HIS A 169 -11.46 -17.79 4.33
CA HIS A 169 -10.93 -17.66 5.70
C HIS A 169 -9.50 -18.24 5.84
N LEU A 170 -8.61 -17.85 4.93
CA LEU A 170 -7.24 -18.37 4.92
C LEU A 170 -6.42 -17.70 6.01
N GLU A 171 -5.91 -18.51 6.95
CA GLU A 171 -4.94 -18.02 7.92
C GLU A 171 -3.58 -17.82 7.27
N PHE A 172 -2.85 -16.77 7.66
CA PHE A 172 -1.55 -16.39 7.11
C PHE A 172 -0.51 -17.51 7.09
N SER A 173 -0.53 -18.41 8.09
CA SER A 173 0.39 -19.55 8.21
C SER A 173 -0.14 -20.83 7.54
N SER A 174 -1.34 -20.83 7.00
CA SER A 174 -1.96 -22.01 6.40
C SER A 174 -1.29 -22.39 5.06
N LEU A 175 -1.23 -23.69 4.79
CA LEU A 175 -0.66 -24.22 3.55
C LEU A 175 -1.39 -23.67 2.29
N PRO A 176 -2.73 -23.56 2.25
CA PRO A 176 -3.42 -22.91 1.13
C PRO A 176 -3.02 -21.45 0.92
N PHE A 177 -2.84 -20.68 1.99
CA PHE A 177 -2.36 -19.29 1.90
C PHE A 177 -0.96 -19.24 1.26
N ILE A 178 -0.04 -20.11 1.68
CA ILE A 178 1.31 -20.16 1.13
C ILE A 178 1.28 -20.53 -0.36
N ILE A 179 0.47 -21.51 -0.77
CA ILE A 179 0.36 -21.95 -2.17
C ILE A 179 -0.15 -20.79 -3.05
N ILE A 180 -1.11 -20.01 -2.59
CA ILE A 180 -1.67 -18.89 -3.36
C ILE A 180 -0.70 -17.71 -3.39
N SER A 181 0.01 -17.45 -2.28
CA SER A 181 0.93 -16.33 -2.16
C SER A 181 2.25 -16.58 -2.92
N PHE A 182 2.69 -17.82 -3.06
CA PHE A 182 3.97 -18.17 -3.68
C PHE A 182 4.11 -17.68 -5.13
N PRO A 183 3.16 -17.89 -6.07
CA PRO A 183 3.22 -17.31 -7.40
C PRO A 183 3.27 -15.78 -7.38
N LEU A 184 2.52 -15.12 -6.48
CA LEU A 184 2.51 -13.67 -6.34
C LEU A 184 3.89 -13.14 -5.95
N VAL A 185 4.56 -13.80 -4.98
CA VAL A 185 5.92 -13.42 -4.56
C VAL A 185 6.93 -13.63 -5.67
N ILE A 186 6.87 -14.75 -6.42
CA ILE A 186 7.78 -15.00 -7.55
C ILE A 186 7.62 -13.94 -8.64
N TYR A 187 6.37 -13.65 -9.04
CA TYR A 187 6.12 -12.59 -10.03
C TYR A 187 6.58 -11.22 -9.53
N ALA A 188 6.33 -10.90 -8.25
CA ALA A 188 6.79 -9.66 -7.63
C ALA A 188 8.32 -9.53 -7.71
N LEU A 189 9.06 -10.60 -7.39
CA LEU A 189 10.52 -10.65 -7.51
C LEU A 189 10.98 -10.41 -8.94
N ILE A 190 10.46 -11.17 -9.91
CA ILE A 190 10.85 -11.06 -11.33
C ILE A 190 10.61 -9.62 -11.84
N LEU A 191 9.47 -9.03 -11.51
CA LEU A 191 9.12 -7.69 -11.94
C LEU A 191 9.94 -6.59 -11.25
N SER A 192 10.49 -6.86 -10.06
CA SER A 192 11.28 -5.90 -9.29
C SER A 192 12.75 -5.81 -9.76
N PHE A 193 13.29 -6.79 -10.45
CA PHE A 193 14.73 -6.79 -10.82
C PHE A 193 15.12 -5.82 -11.93
N ASN A 194 14.21 -5.37 -12.76
CA ASN A 194 14.55 -4.57 -13.94
C ASN A 194 14.18 -3.09 -13.74
N LEU A 195 15.07 -2.31 -13.12
CA LEU A 195 14.86 -0.92 -12.71
C LEU A 195 15.52 0.08 -13.68
N LYS A 196 15.05 0.16 -14.93
CA LYS A 196 15.60 1.12 -15.92
C LYS A 196 15.53 2.57 -15.48
N TRP A 197 14.54 2.96 -14.67
CA TRP A 197 14.37 4.33 -14.21
C TRP A 197 15.56 4.86 -13.40
N VAL A 198 16.32 3.98 -12.72
CA VAL A 198 17.52 4.34 -11.96
C VAL A 198 18.60 4.95 -12.85
N ALA A 199 18.72 4.50 -14.10
CA ALA A 199 19.71 5.04 -15.05
C ALA A 199 19.42 6.49 -15.47
N PHE A 200 18.17 6.96 -15.32
CA PHE A 200 17.77 8.33 -15.67
C PHE A 200 17.91 9.34 -14.54
N LEU A 201 18.37 8.91 -13.36
CA LEU A 201 18.59 9.77 -12.22
C LEU A 201 20.03 10.33 -12.26
N ASN A 202 20.15 11.66 -12.04
CA ASN A 202 21.45 12.26 -11.77
C ASN A 202 21.94 11.92 -10.34
N TYR A 203 23.18 12.25 -10.02
CA TYR A 203 23.82 11.91 -8.74
C TYR A 203 23.01 12.41 -7.52
N SER A 204 22.59 13.67 -7.52
CA SER A 204 21.79 14.25 -6.43
C SER A 204 20.43 13.55 -6.28
N GLN A 205 19.77 13.24 -7.40
CA GLN A 205 18.49 12.52 -7.41
C GLN A 205 18.62 11.10 -6.90
N LYS A 206 19.76 10.40 -7.15
CA LYS A 206 20.01 9.07 -6.59
C LYS A 206 20.05 9.10 -5.07
N TRP A 207 20.78 10.05 -4.47
CA TRP A 207 20.83 10.21 -3.01
C TRP A 207 19.47 10.53 -2.41
N GLN A 208 18.73 11.44 -3.01
CA GLN A 208 17.37 11.76 -2.57
C GLN A 208 16.43 10.54 -2.69
N SER A 209 16.57 9.75 -3.76
CA SER A 209 15.79 8.52 -3.94
C SER A 209 16.13 7.45 -2.91
N ILE A 210 17.42 7.28 -2.55
CA ILE A 210 17.86 6.37 -1.49
C ILE A 210 17.20 6.76 -0.16
N LEU A 211 17.25 8.04 0.21
CA LEU A 211 16.62 8.52 1.44
C LEU A 211 15.11 8.28 1.43
N LEU A 212 14.42 8.65 0.35
CA LEU A 212 12.97 8.48 0.25
C LEU A 212 12.55 7.01 0.29
N ILE A 213 13.26 6.13 -0.43
CA ILE A 213 12.95 4.69 -0.44
C ILE A 213 13.19 4.07 0.93
N THR A 214 14.28 4.45 1.62
CA THR A 214 14.54 4.00 2.99
C THR A 214 13.39 4.41 3.91
N LEU A 215 12.92 5.66 3.82
CA LEU A 215 11.77 6.12 4.59
C LEU A 215 10.48 5.37 4.23
N ILE A 216 10.23 5.09 2.95
CA ILE A 216 9.07 4.29 2.50
C ILE A 216 9.12 2.86 3.07
N ILE A 217 10.31 2.23 3.14
CA ILE A 217 10.49 0.91 3.77
C ILE A 217 10.14 0.98 5.26
N LEU A 218 10.66 1.97 5.98
CA LEU A 218 10.37 2.15 7.41
C LEU A 218 8.87 2.38 7.65
N ILE A 219 8.23 3.23 6.83
CA ILE A 219 6.78 3.45 6.86
C ILE A 219 6.02 2.14 6.65
N SER A 220 6.42 1.34 5.65
CA SER A 220 5.76 0.07 5.35
C SER A 220 5.88 -0.93 6.50
N ILE A 221 7.05 -1.05 7.13
CA ILE A 221 7.27 -1.90 8.30
C ILE A 221 6.39 -1.43 9.47
N THR A 222 6.34 -0.12 9.72
CA THR A 222 5.50 0.45 10.78
C THR A 222 4.01 0.13 10.56
N PHE A 223 3.53 0.15 9.31
CA PHE A 223 2.14 -0.19 9.02
C PHE A 223 1.84 -1.68 9.23
N VAL A 224 2.74 -2.57 8.83
CA VAL A 224 2.58 -4.01 9.12
C VAL A 224 2.49 -4.25 10.63
N GLN A 225 3.35 -3.60 11.42
CA GLN A 225 3.29 -3.68 12.87
C GLN A 225 1.97 -3.14 13.43
N GLN A 226 1.49 -1.99 12.95
CA GLN A 226 0.22 -1.40 13.39
C GLN A 226 -0.97 -2.31 13.07
N ILE A 227 -1.03 -2.89 11.87
CA ILE A 227 -2.08 -3.84 11.49
C ILE A 227 -2.05 -5.05 12.42
N TYR A 228 -0.87 -5.57 12.73
CA TYR A 228 -0.70 -6.70 13.64
C TYR A 228 -1.19 -6.38 15.07
N GLU A 229 -0.81 -5.23 15.62
CA GLU A 229 -1.25 -4.77 16.94
C GLU A 229 -2.78 -4.60 16.99
N GLN A 230 -3.38 -4.02 15.96
CA GLN A 230 -4.82 -3.78 15.87
C GLN A 230 -5.62 -5.07 15.81
N ASN A 231 -5.16 -6.08 15.06
CA ASN A 231 -5.82 -7.39 14.99
C ASN A 231 -5.85 -8.13 16.33
N GLN A 232 -4.88 -7.87 17.20
CA GLN A 232 -4.84 -8.55 18.52
C GLN A 232 -5.70 -7.88 19.58
N THR A 233 -5.99 -6.58 19.43
CA THR A 233 -6.58 -5.77 20.51
C THR A 233 -8.03 -5.39 20.27
N GLN A 234 -8.55 -5.53 19.05
CA GLN A 234 -9.85 -5.00 18.66
C GLN A 234 -10.76 -6.06 18.04
N ILE A 235 -12.08 -5.90 18.27
CA ILE A 235 -13.11 -6.66 17.56
C ILE A 235 -13.28 -5.98 16.18
N LEU A 236 -12.35 -6.21 15.28
CA LEU A 236 -12.41 -5.65 13.93
C LEU A 236 -12.91 -6.71 12.96
N VAL A 237 -13.94 -6.35 12.21
CA VAL A 237 -14.44 -7.13 11.08
C VAL A 237 -13.43 -7.16 9.93
N VAL A 238 -12.55 -6.15 9.86
CA VAL A 238 -11.55 -6.01 8.80
C VAL A 238 -10.23 -6.61 9.23
N ASP A 239 -9.97 -7.85 8.84
CA ASP A 239 -8.68 -8.52 9.03
C ASP A 239 -7.79 -8.30 7.79
N LEU A 240 -6.80 -7.41 7.93
CA LEU A 240 -5.85 -7.12 6.85
C LEU A 240 -4.66 -8.10 6.81
N ILE A 241 -4.32 -8.77 7.92
CA ILE A 241 -3.17 -9.70 7.97
C ILE A 241 -3.48 -10.94 7.15
N ASN A 242 -4.68 -11.50 7.33
CA ASN A 242 -5.12 -12.68 6.60
C ASN A 242 -5.67 -12.33 5.19
N ASN A 243 -5.63 -11.05 4.81
CA ASN A 243 -6.06 -10.60 3.49
C ASN A 243 -4.93 -10.73 2.46
N THR A 244 -4.97 -11.77 1.64
CA THR A 244 -3.94 -12.06 0.63
C THR A 244 -3.74 -10.92 -0.36
N PHE A 245 -4.79 -10.20 -0.74
CA PHE A 245 -4.71 -9.08 -1.68
C PHE A 245 -3.87 -7.93 -1.13
N ILE A 246 -4.16 -7.49 0.09
CA ILE A 246 -3.42 -6.41 0.75
C ILE A 246 -1.98 -6.85 1.04
N MET A 247 -1.79 -8.08 1.53
CA MET A 247 -0.46 -8.62 1.83
C MET A 247 0.39 -8.81 0.58
N ALA A 248 -0.21 -9.20 -0.57
CA ALA A 248 0.50 -9.26 -1.84
C ALA A 248 0.99 -7.89 -2.31
N MET A 249 0.16 -6.85 -2.16
CA MET A 249 0.57 -5.48 -2.50
C MET A 249 1.67 -4.96 -1.55
N PHE A 250 1.54 -5.20 -0.24
CA PHE A 250 2.61 -4.85 0.73
C PHE A 250 3.91 -5.58 0.41
N GLY A 251 3.85 -6.89 0.19
CA GLY A 251 5.00 -7.70 -0.17
C GLY A 251 5.70 -7.18 -1.43
N PHE A 252 4.92 -6.85 -2.47
CA PHE A 252 5.45 -6.23 -3.68
C PHE A 252 6.13 -4.88 -3.40
N ILE A 253 5.49 -3.99 -2.62
CA ILE A 253 6.05 -2.68 -2.27
C ILE A 253 7.38 -2.85 -1.52
N CYS A 254 7.43 -3.72 -0.51
CA CYS A 254 8.63 -3.97 0.27
C CYS A 254 9.76 -4.56 -0.59
N LEU A 255 9.47 -5.60 -1.39
CA LEU A 255 10.45 -6.24 -2.28
C LEU A 255 10.99 -5.25 -3.30
N ASN A 256 10.11 -4.52 -3.98
CA ASN A 256 10.51 -3.57 -5.00
C ASN A 256 11.30 -2.39 -4.42
N SER A 257 10.91 -1.90 -3.25
CA SER A 257 11.63 -0.85 -2.54
C SER A 257 13.03 -1.33 -2.13
N PHE A 258 13.15 -2.54 -1.59
CA PHE A 258 14.43 -3.11 -1.18
C PHE A 258 15.37 -3.33 -2.37
N ILE A 259 14.88 -3.94 -3.46
CA ILE A 259 15.67 -4.15 -4.69
C ILE A 259 16.07 -2.81 -5.30
N SER A 260 15.17 -1.82 -5.32
CA SER A 260 15.48 -0.46 -5.81
C SER A 260 16.57 0.19 -4.99
N LEU A 261 16.55 0.03 -3.68
CA LEU A 261 17.58 0.55 -2.77
C LEU A 261 18.94 -0.08 -3.06
N LEU A 262 19.00 -1.41 -3.20
CA LEU A 262 20.24 -2.11 -3.56
C LEU A 262 20.79 -1.64 -4.91
N VAL A 263 19.93 -1.58 -5.94
CA VAL A 263 20.34 -1.12 -7.27
C VAL A 263 20.84 0.32 -7.26
N LEU A 264 20.22 1.21 -6.47
CA LEU A 264 20.69 2.59 -6.32
C LEU A 264 22.08 2.64 -5.66
N PHE A 265 22.32 1.87 -4.60
CA PHE A 265 23.62 1.81 -3.94
C PHE A 265 24.72 1.30 -4.87
N PHE A 266 24.46 0.23 -5.63
CA PHE A 266 25.44 -0.30 -6.59
C PHE A 266 25.68 0.60 -7.81
N ASN A 267 24.72 1.49 -8.14
CA ASN A 267 24.84 2.47 -9.23
C ASN A 267 25.36 3.84 -8.78
N LEU A 268 25.75 4.00 -7.51
CA LEU A 268 26.47 5.20 -7.09
C LEU A 268 27.91 5.13 -7.66
N PRO A 269 28.43 6.21 -8.28
CA PRO A 269 29.81 6.25 -8.69
C PRO A 269 30.70 6.15 -7.46
N THR A 270 31.64 5.20 -7.49
CA THR A 270 32.69 5.12 -6.48
C THR A 270 33.56 6.37 -6.55
N SER A 271 34.19 6.78 -5.42
CA SER A 271 35.05 7.95 -5.37
C SER A 271 36.11 7.97 -6.48
N SER A 272 36.63 6.80 -6.85
CA SER A 272 37.62 6.65 -7.93
C SER A 272 37.08 7.07 -9.31
N VAL A 273 35.79 6.81 -9.63
CA VAL A 273 35.19 7.24 -10.90
C VAL A 273 34.95 8.75 -10.90
N PHE A 274 34.71 9.34 -9.72
CA PHE A 274 34.57 10.80 -9.59
C PHE A 274 35.91 11.49 -9.81
N GLU A 275 36.99 10.98 -9.21
CA GLU A 275 38.35 11.50 -9.37
C GLU A 275 38.83 11.36 -10.82
N GLN A 276 38.54 10.26 -11.48
CA GLN A 276 38.88 10.03 -12.89
C GLN A 276 38.16 11.01 -13.82
N LYS A 277 36.87 11.25 -13.64
CA LYS A 277 36.12 12.25 -14.42
C LYS A 277 36.54 13.68 -14.12
N PHE A 278 36.86 14.01 -12.86
CA PHE A 278 37.44 15.32 -12.51
C PHE A 278 38.79 15.53 -13.15
N GLY A 279 39.64 14.49 -13.15
CA GLY A 279 40.95 14.52 -13.85
C GLY A 279 40.80 14.73 -15.36
N GLU A 280 39.88 14.06 -16.02
CA GLU A 280 39.59 14.23 -17.46
C GLU A 280 39.13 15.68 -17.77
N VAL A 281 38.24 16.27 -16.95
CA VAL A 281 37.76 17.65 -17.17
C VAL A 281 38.86 18.67 -16.94
N MET A 282 39.80 18.46 -16.01
CA MET A 282 40.94 19.38 -15.75
C MET A 282 42.03 19.32 -16.83
N ILE A 283 42.10 18.19 -17.59
CA ILE A 283 43.05 18.07 -18.71
C ILE A 283 42.57 18.83 -19.96
N PHE A 284 41.25 19.10 -20.06
CA PHE A 284 40.64 19.80 -21.22
C PHE A 284 40.44 21.32 -20.97
N GLN A 285 40.86 21.89 -19.85
CA GLN A 285 40.98 23.32 -19.58
C GLN A 285 42.47 23.76 -19.67
#